data_6390ba6e90eb1b12472c4c1ff7581347
#
_entry.id   6390ba6e90eb1b12472c4c1ff7581347
#
_cell.length_a   1.000
_cell.length_b   1.000
_cell.length_c   1.000
_cell.angle_alpha   90.00
_cell.angle_beta   90.00
_cell.angle_gamma   90.00
#
_symmetry.space_group_name_H-M   'P 1'
#
loop_
_entity.id
_entity.type
_entity.pdbx_description
1 polymer ?
#
loop_
_entity_poly.entity_id
_entity_poly.type
_entity_poly.pdbx_seq_one_letter_code
_entity_poly.pdbx_strand_id
1 'polypeptide(L)'
;MKFKVNPKIFEDFEEPVIGVILCSGIDNKDDNLQIQKLLREAEEILREKLNNVEISDHPYIAPWRETYRKFGSKPRDFRCSAEALTRIVLRGSEIRKISPLVDLYNLISIKYILPVGAEDLDKMQGDLELTFAQGTEDYTPLGEQENDPPQKGEVIYRDDFGVICRRWNWREGDRTKITKITKNAVVVLESIASIPIKEAVEELASLIKKYCGGQISVFYLDKDSQEIDLKF
;
A
#
# COMPACT_ATOMS: atom_id res chain seq x y z
N MET A 1 15.51 -2.13 -13.15
CA MET A 1 14.48 -1.44 -12.34
C MET A 1 14.85 -1.62 -10.88
N LYS A 2 14.85 -0.53 -10.13
CA LYS A 2 15.09 -0.55 -8.68
C LYS A 2 13.89 0.04 -7.95
N PHE A 3 13.76 -0.27 -6.68
CA PHE A 3 12.94 0.50 -5.77
C PHE A 3 13.87 1.29 -4.84
N LYS A 4 13.70 2.60 -4.81
CA LYS A 4 14.52 3.53 -4.04
C LYS A 4 13.65 4.33 -3.09
N VAL A 5 14.16 4.60 -1.91
CA VAL A 5 13.55 5.53 -0.95
C VAL A 5 14.49 6.73 -0.80
N ASN A 6 13.96 7.92 -1.01
CA ASN A 6 14.73 9.14 -0.80
C ASN A 6 15.23 9.19 0.65
N PRO A 7 16.54 9.35 0.91
CA PRO A 7 17.11 9.35 2.28
C PRO A 7 16.39 10.30 3.23
N LYS A 8 15.91 11.42 2.72
CA LYS A 8 15.19 12.42 3.50
C LYS A 8 13.86 11.91 4.09
N ILE A 9 13.28 10.83 3.55
CA ILE A 9 12.12 10.16 4.13
C ILE A 9 12.47 9.58 5.51
N PHE A 10 13.67 8.98 5.64
CA PHE A 10 14.15 8.43 6.92
C PHE A 10 14.63 9.49 7.90
N GLU A 11 14.99 10.69 7.41
CA GLU A 11 15.38 11.84 8.24
C GLU A 11 14.17 12.60 8.80
N ASP A 12 13.13 12.80 7.97
CA ASP A 12 12.01 13.67 8.29
C ASP A 12 10.87 12.93 9.05
N PHE A 13 10.81 11.59 8.93
CA PHE A 13 9.75 10.79 9.51
C PHE A 13 10.27 9.75 10.51
N GLU A 14 9.42 9.36 11.44
CA GLU A 14 9.78 8.50 12.56
C GLU A 14 9.84 7.02 12.14
N GLU A 15 11.04 6.49 12.00
CA GLU A 15 11.36 5.08 11.75
C GLU A 15 10.49 4.42 10.65
N PRO A 16 10.47 4.96 9.42
CA PRO A 16 9.76 4.29 8.34
C PRO A 16 10.41 2.94 8.02
N VAL A 17 9.58 1.91 7.88
CA VAL A 17 10.00 0.60 7.36
C VAL A 17 9.01 0.19 6.27
N ILE A 18 9.55 -0.28 5.14
CA ILE A 18 8.76 -0.74 4.00
C ILE A 18 9.08 -2.20 3.75
N GLY A 19 8.12 -3.08 4.00
CA GLY A 19 8.17 -4.47 3.55
C GLY A 19 7.80 -4.54 2.08
N VAL A 20 8.63 -5.18 1.28
CA VAL A 20 8.44 -5.30 -0.16
C VAL A 20 8.30 -6.77 -0.53
N ILE A 21 7.19 -7.11 -1.19
CA ILE A 21 6.97 -8.45 -1.73
C ILE A 21 7.00 -8.34 -3.25
N LEU A 22 8.01 -8.92 -3.86
CA LEU A 22 8.16 -8.97 -5.30
C LEU A 22 7.52 -10.26 -5.82
N CYS A 23 6.58 -10.12 -6.76
CA CYS A 23 5.80 -11.22 -7.32
C CYS A 23 6.04 -11.36 -8.82
N SER A 24 6.38 -12.56 -9.30
CA SER A 24 6.51 -12.84 -10.74
C SER A 24 5.74 -14.08 -11.16
N GLY A 25 5.07 -13.97 -12.30
CA GLY A 25 4.30 -15.06 -12.88
C GLY A 25 3.10 -15.49 -12.03
N ILE A 26 2.50 -14.59 -11.29
CA ILE A 26 1.31 -14.88 -10.49
C ILE A 26 0.07 -15.07 -11.38
N ASP A 27 -0.88 -15.86 -10.90
CA ASP A 27 -2.23 -15.94 -11.44
C ASP A 27 -3.19 -15.07 -10.59
N ASN A 28 -3.66 -14.01 -11.20
CA ASN A 28 -4.54 -13.02 -10.56
C ASN A 28 -5.93 -12.93 -11.22
N LYS A 29 -6.32 -13.96 -11.99
CA LYS A 29 -7.50 -13.88 -12.89
C LYS A 29 -8.80 -14.18 -12.20
N ASP A 30 -8.89 -15.33 -11.56
CA ASP A 30 -10.15 -15.89 -11.13
C ASP A 30 -10.46 -15.55 -9.68
N ASP A 31 -11.71 -15.20 -9.43
CA ASP A 31 -12.20 -14.95 -8.08
C ASP A 31 -12.04 -16.22 -7.23
N ASN A 32 -11.47 -16.08 -6.04
CA ASN A 32 -11.21 -17.18 -5.13
C ASN A 32 -12.13 -17.10 -3.91
N LEU A 33 -13.06 -18.05 -3.79
CA LEU A 33 -14.03 -18.10 -2.69
C LEU A 33 -13.37 -18.23 -1.31
N GLN A 34 -12.20 -18.88 -1.22
CA GLN A 34 -11.49 -19.00 0.06
C GLN A 34 -10.89 -17.65 0.49
N ILE A 35 -10.29 -16.89 -0.45
CA ILE A 35 -9.81 -15.52 -0.16
C ILE A 35 -10.98 -14.65 0.29
N GLN A 36 -12.09 -14.73 -0.41
CA GLN A 36 -13.29 -13.97 -0.07
C GLN A 36 -13.80 -14.30 1.34
N LYS A 37 -13.80 -15.58 1.71
CA LYS A 37 -14.18 -16.02 3.05
C LYS A 37 -13.22 -15.44 4.11
N LEU A 38 -11.91 -15.56 3.91
CA LEU A 38 -10.90 -14.99 4.81
C LEU A 38 -11.07 -13.48 4.98
N LEU A 39 -11.36 -12.76 3.88
CA LEU A 39 -11.58 -11.31 3.95
C LEU A 39 -12.82 -10.96 4.79
N ARG A 40 -13.94 -11.70 4.61
CA ARG A 40 -15.16 -11.50 5.42
C ARG A 40 -14.92 -11.81 6.90
N GLU A 41 -14.22 -12.90 7.21
CA GLU A 41 -13.85 -13.26 8.57
C GLU A 41 -12.97 -12.15 9.22
N ALA A 42 -12.02 -11.60 8.48
CA ALA A 42 -11.18 -10.51 8.98
C ALA A 42 -11.98 -9.23 9.24
N GLU A 43 -12.97 -8.92 8.39
CA GLU A 43 -13.88 -7.78 8.61
C GLU A 43 -14.72 -7.96 9.88
N GLU A 44 -15.24 -9.17 10.12
CA GLU A 44 -16.01 -9.46 11.35
C GLU A 44 -15.13 -9.30 12.59
N ILE A 45 -13.93 -9.89 12.59
CA ILE A 45 -12.96 -9.77 13.68
C ILE A 45 -12.60 -8.30 13.95
N LEU A 46 -12.39 -7.52 12.87
CA LEU A 46 -12.07 -6.11 12.99
C LEU A 46 -13.21 -5.31 13.65
N ARG A 47 -14.47 -5.57 13.24
CA ARG A 47 -15.64 -4.92 13.84
C ARG A 47 -15.77 -5.23 15.32
N GLU A 48 -15.55 -6.50 15.71
CA GLU A 48 -15.59 -6.91 17.11
C GLU A 48 -14.48 -6.24 17.94
N LYS A 49 -13.24 -6.25 17.43
CA LYS A 49 -12.07 -5.69 18.13
C LYS A 49 -12.13 -4.18 18.30
N LEU A 50 -12.64 -3.47 17.32
CA LEU A 50 -12.65 -2.01 17.27
C LEU A 50 -14.04 -1.40 17.53
N ASN A 51 -14.96 -2.17 18.09
CA ASN A 51 -16.27 -1.66 18.50
C ASN A 51 -16.10 -0.52 19.50
N ASN A 52 -16.66 0.66 19.16
CA ASN A 52 -16.56 1.91 19.94
C ASN A 52 -15.13 2.49 20.09
N VAL A 53 -14.17 2.09 19.27
CA VAL A 53 -12.85 2.71 19.20
C VAL A 53 -12.86 3.86 18.20
N GLU A 54 -12.40 5.05 18.61
CA GLU A 54 -12.14 6.14 17.65
C GLU A 54 -10.85 5.79 16.85
N ILE A 55 -11.03 5.40 15.60
CA ILE A 55 -9.94 4.87 14.77
C ILE A 55 -8.80 5.89 14.55
N SER A 56 -9.09 7.19 14.62
CA SER A 56 -8.06 8.24 14.50
C SER A 56 -7.05 8.22 15.64
N ASP A 57 -7.40 7.64 16.79
CA ASP A 57 -6.55 7.55 17.97
C ASP A 57 -5.89 6.16 18.12
N HIS A 58 -6.21 5.23 17.19
CA HIS A 58 -5.62 3.90 17.22
C HIS A 58 -4.07 3.99 17.08
N PRO A 59 -3.29 3.22 17.89
CA PRO A 59 -1.83 3.30 17.91
C PRO A 59 -1.15 3.12 16.55
N TYR A 60 -1.78 2.42 15.61
CA TYR A 60 -1.26 2.19 14.25
C TYR A 60 -1.78 3.20 13.22
N ILE A 61 -2.71 4.07 13.60
CA ILE A 61 -3.26 5.11 12.72
C ILE A 61 -2.83 6.52 13.13
N ALA A 62 -2.79 6.81 14.42
CA ALA A 62 -2.40 8.13 14.92
C ALA A 62 -1.02 8.60 14.40
N PRO A 63 0.04 7.75 14.35
CA PRO A 63 1.33 8.14 13.78
C PRO A 63 1.24 8.50 12.29
N TRP A 64 0.43 7.79 11.49
CA TRP A 64 0.21 8.15 10.07
C TRP A 64 -0.46 9.50 9.92
N ARG A 65 -1.40 9.84 10.80
CA ARG A 65 -2.06 11.16 10.78
C ARG A 65 -1.08 12.29 11.10
N GLU A 66 -0.14 12.08 12.02
CA GLU A 66 0.94 13.05 12.29
C GLU A 66 1.90 13.16 11.10
N THR A 67 2.28 12.04 10.49
CA THR A 67 3.10 12.01 9.28
C THR A 67 2.47 12.81 8.14
N TYR A 68 1.16 12.65 7.92
CA TYR A 68 0.45 13.42 6.89
C TYR A 68 0.48 14.93 7.17
N ARG A 69 0.35 15.37 8.43
CA ARG A 69 0.49 16.79 8.80
C ARG A 69 1.87 17.33 8.51
N LYS A 70 2.92 16.53 8.73
CA LYS A 70 4.31 16.95 8.50
C LYS A 70 4.58 17.33 7.04
N PHE A 71 4.01 16.62 6.07
CA PHE A 71 4.12 16.98 4.65
C PHE A 71 2.92 17.77 4.11
N GLY A 72 2.15 18.43 4.98
CA GLY A 72 1.12 19.40 4.61
C GLY A 72 -0.24 18.82 4.25
N SER A 73 -0.46 17.52 4.38
CA SER A 73 -1.77 16.89 4.13
C SER A 73 -2.62 16.90 5.40
N LYS A 74 -3.92 17.21 5.23
CA LYS A 74 -4.88 17.22 6.34
C LYS A 74 -5.50 15.83 6.52
N PRO A 75 -5.25 15.10 7.64
CA PRO A 75 -5.74 13.71 7.81
C PRO A 75 -7.27 13.59 7.85
N ARG A 76 -7.99 14.68 8.06
CA ARG A 76 -9.45 14.71 7.96
C ARG A 76 -9.92 14.51 6.52
N ASP A 77 -9.22 15.10 5.57
CA ASP A 77 -9.57 15.08 4.15
C ASP A 77 -8.88 13.93 3.42
N PHE A 78 -7.66 13.63 3.81
CA PHE A 78 -6.81 12.59 3.23
C PHE A 78 -6.39 11.58 4.31
N ARG A 79 -6.74 10.31 4.13
CA ARG A 79 -6.47 9.24 5.10
C ARG A 79 -5.51 8.23 4.49
N CYS A 80 -4.62 7.67 5.29
CA CYS A 80 -3.85 6.49 4.85
C CYS A 80 -4.81 5.35 4.49
N SER A 81 -4.36 4.44 3.62
CA SER A 81 -5.19 3.33 3.12
C SER A 81 -5.74 2.45 4.25
N ALA A 82 -4.94 2.17 5.28
CA ALA A 82 -5.37 1.40 6.45
C ALA A 82 -6.52 2.08 7.21
N GLU A 83 -6.45 3.39 7.45
CA GLU A 83 -7.54 4.13 8.10
C GLU A 83 -8.80 4.12 7.21
N ALA A 84 -8.63 4.32 5.90
CA ALA A 84 -9.75 4.35 4.97
C ALA A 84 -10.49 3.00 4.92
N LEU A 85 -9.76 1.88 4.76
CA LEU A 85 -10.34 0.54 4.75
C LEU A 85 -11.00 0.17 6.08
N THR A 86 -10.32 0.44 7.21
CA THR A 86 -10.87 0.19 8.54
C THR A 86 -12.20 0.94 8.73
N ARG A 87 -12.29 2.21 8.32
CA ARG A 87 -13.53 2.98 8.42
C ARG A 87 -14.67 2.43 7.55
N ILE A 88 -14.36 1.87 6.37
CA ILE A 88 -15.37 1.19 5.54
C ILE A 88 -15.97 0.02 6.31
N VAL A 89 -15.13 -0.83 6.89
CA VAL A 89 -15.56 -2.02 7.65
C VAL A 89 -16.36 -1.63 8.89
N LEU A 90 -15.89 -0.66 9.68
CA LEU A 90 -16.56 -0.22 10.90
C LEU A 90 -17.92 0.46 10.65
N ARG A 91 -18.16 0.99 9.45
CA ARG A 91 -19.48 1.51 9.02
C ARG A 91 -20.45 0.42 8.59
N GLY A 92 -20.06 -0.85 8.68
CA GLY A 92 -20.87 -2.01 8.29
C GLY A 92 -20.82 -2.35 6.81
N SER A 93 -19.97 -1.67 6.02
CA SER A 93 -19.77 -2.00 4.61
C SER A 93 -18.72 -3.10 4.46
N GLU A 94 -18.86 -3.90 3.39
CA GLU A 94 -17.84 -4.86 2.97
C GLU A 94 -16.79 -4.19 2.08
N ILE A 95 -15.53 -4.64 2.16
CA ILE A 95 -14.50 -4.25 1.21
C ILE A 95 -14.84 -4.87 -0.15
N ARG A 96 -14.80 -4.03 -1.19
CA ARG A 96 -15.10 -4.46 -2.56
C ARG A 96 -14.08 -5.49 -3.03
N LYS A 97 -14.57 -6.59 -3.61
CA LYS A 97 -13.77 -7.60 -4.28
C LYS A 97 -13.26 -7.08 -5.62
N ILE A 98 -11.98 -7.30 -5.92
CA ILE A 98 -11.33 -6.79 -7.14
C ILE A 98 -10.60 -7.92 -7.88
N SER A 99 -9.63 -8.55 -7.24
CA SER A 99 -8.86 -9.68 -7.76
C SER A 99 -8.16 -10.40 -6.59
N PRO A 100 -7.69 -11.64 -6.78
CA PRO A 100 -7.02 -12.39 -5.72
C PRO A 100 -5.93 -11.62 -4.98
N LEU A 101 -5.01 -10.98 -5.70
CA LEU A 101 -3.92 -10.21 -5.10
C LEU A 101 -4.45 -9.01 -4.30
N VAL A 102 -5.38 -8.25 -4.86
CA VAL A 102 -5.96 -7.07 -4.20
C VAL A 102 -6.74 -7.48 -2.94
N ASP A 103 -7.51 -8.55 -3.02
CA ASP A 103 -8.31 -9.04 -1.90
C ASP A 103 -7.40 -9.56 -0.76
N LEU A 104 -6.27 -10.19 -1.10
CA LEU A 104 -5.25 -10.63 -0.12
C LEU A 104 -4.56 -9.46 0.57
N TYR A 105 -4.13 -8.45 -0.17
CA TYR A 105 -3.46 -7.34 0.50
C TYR A 105 -4.46 -6.48 1.29
N ASN A 106 -5.70 -6.35 0.87
CA ASN A 106 -6.75 -5.72 1.67
C ASN A 106 -7.06 -6.51 2.96
N LEU A 107 -7.09 -7.85 2.88
CA LEU A 107 -7.21 -8.73 4.06
C LEU A 107 -6.10 -8.43 5.08
N ILE A 108 -4.84 -8.39 4.63
CA ILE A 108 -3.70 -8.13 5.52
C ILE A 108 -3.74 -6.69 6.05
N SER A 109 -4.11 -5.72 5.20
CA SER A 109 -4.25 -4.32 5.62
C SER A 109 -5.21 -4.17 6.79
N ILE A 110 -6.39 -4.79 6.75
CA ILE A 110 -7.36 -4.67 7.84
C ILE A 110 -7.02 -5.56 9.04
N LYS A 111 -6.41 -6.72 8.83
CA LYS A 111 -6.00 -7.64 9.89
C LYS A 111 -4.93 -7.02 10.81
N TYR A 112 -3.96 -6.34 10.22
CA TYR A 112 -2.81 -5.75 10.92
C TYR A 112 -2.92 -4.22 11.07
N ILE A 113 -3.93 -3.59 10.47
CA ILE A 113 -4.13 -2.13 10.46
C ILE A 113 -2.88 -1.41 9.92
N LEU A 114 -2.36 -1.91 8.79
CA LEU A 114 -1.19 -1.38 8.09
C LEU A 114 -1.57 -0.90 6.70
N PRO A 115 -1.00 0.20 6.20
CA PRO A 115 -1.09 0.53 4.78
C PRO A 115 -0.45 -0.57 3.93
N VAL A 116 -1.20 -1.03 2.93
CA VAL A 116 -0.73 -1.98 1.93
C VAL A 116 -1.20 -1.51 0.57
N GLY A 117 -0.30 -1.52 -0.41
CA GLY A 117 -0.57 -1.20 -1.80
C GLY A 117 0.22 -2.12 -2.74
N ALA A 118 -0.10 -2.07 -4.03
CA ALA A 118 0.62 -2.87 -5.02
C ALA A 118 0.55 -2.23 -6.41
N GLU A 119 1.64 -2.40 -7.17
CA GLU A 119 1.79 -1.87 -8.52
C GLU A 119 2.08 -3.00 -9.52
N ASP A 120 1.53 -2.88 -10.72
CA ASP A 120 1.82 -3.73 -11.86
C ASP A 120 3.18 -3.35 -12.45
N LEU A 121 4.20 -4.19 -12.25
CA LEU A 121 5.56 -3.93 -12.71
C LEU A 121 5.67 -3.83 -14.23
N ASP A 122 4.79 -4.52 -14.97
CA ASP A 122 4.79 -4.49 -16.43
C ASP A 122 4.25 -3.15 -16.99
N LYS A 123 3.66 -2.32 -16.12
CA LYS A 123 3.16 -0.97 -16.44
C LYS A 123 4.07 0.15 -15.98
N MET A 124 5.07 -0.15 -15.17
CA MET A 124 6.01 0.83 -14.67
C MET A 124 7.08 1.17 -15.70
N GLN A 125 7.61 2.38 -15.62
CA GLN A 125 8.69 2.87 -16.48
C GLN A 125 9.86 3.37 -15.61
N GLY A 126 11.03 2.75 -15.75
CA GLY A 126 12.21 3.11 -14.96
C GLY A 126 12.17 2.58 -13.53
N ASP A 127 12.69 3.33 -12.59
CA ASP A 127 12.78 2.93 -11.18
C ASP A 127 11.54 3.39 -10.40
N LEU A 128 11.12 2.59 -9.41
CA LEU A 128 10.14 3.00 -8.40
C LEU A 128 10.82 3.85 -7.35
N GLU A 129 10.26 4.99 -7.00
CA GLU A 129 10.83 5.88 -6.01
C GLU A 129 9.77 6.39 -5.02
N LEU A 130 10.03 6.24 -3.72
CA LEU A 130 9.32 6.97 -2.67
C LEU A 130 10.07 8.26 -2.38
N THR A 131 9.45 9.42 -2.66
CA THR A 131 10.13 10.71 -2.63
C THR A 131 9.17 11.88 -2.39
N PHE A 132 9.68 13.09 -2.48
CA PHE A 132 8.89 14.33 -2.36
C PHE A 132 8.57 14.91 -3.74
N ALA A 133 7.32 15.25 -3.95
CA ALA A 133 6.82 15.86 -5.19
C ALA A 133 7.43 17.24 -5.45
N GLN A 134 7.70 17.54 -6.72
CA GLN A 134 8.02 18.88 -7.17
C GLN A 134 6.76 19.73 -7.42
N GLY A 135 5.60 19.08 -7.60
CA GLY A 135 4.31 19.73 -7.86
C GLY A 135 3.94 19.85 -9.33
N THR A 136 4.69 19.20 -10.20
CA THR A 136 4.51 19.24 -11.67
C THR A 136 4.40 17.88 -12.31
N GLU A 137 4.47 16.82 -11.50
CA GLU A 137 4.39 15.45 -11.96
C GLU A 137 2.98 15.12 -12.45
N ASP A 138 2.90 14.36 -13.53
CA ASP A 138 1.63 13.83 -14.02
C ASP A 138 1.07 12.77 -13.05
N TYR A 139 -0.22 12.87 -12.78
CA TYR A 139 -0.94 11.90 -11.98
C TYR A 139 -2.41 11.84 -12.36
N THR A 140 -2.89 10.68 -12.72
CA THR A 140 -4.31 10.42 -12.93
C THR A 140 -4.79 9.49 -11.81
N PRO A 141 -5.72 9.92 -10.94
CA PRO A 141 -6.24 9.08 -9.87
C PRO A 141 -6.92 7.82 -10.39
N LEU A 142 -6.85 6.74 -9.62
CA LEU A 142 -7.52 5.48 -9.93
C LEU A 142 -9.01 5.69 -10.25
N GLY A 143 -9.39 5.28 -11.48
CA GLY A 143 -10.78 5.38 -11.99
C GLY A 143 -11.17 6.77 -12.47
N GLU A 144 -10.25 7.72 -12.56
CA GLU A 144 -10.47 9.05 -13.14
C GLU A 144 -9.73 9.21 -14.48
N GLN A 145 -9.98 10.30 -15.18
CA GLN A 145 -9.33 10.59 -16.48
C GLN A 145 -8.57 11.92 -16.48
N GLU A 146 -8.83 12.77 -15.50
CA GLU A 146 -8.21 14.08 -15.42
C GLU A 146 -6.90 14.02 -14.63
N ASN A 147 -5.93 14.83 -15.07
CA ASN A 147 -4.67 14.99 -14.35
C ASN A 147 -4.90 15.81 -13.09
N ASP A 148 -4.50 15.25 -11.92
CA ASP A 148 -4.55 15.88 -10.61
C ASP A 148 -3.15 15.87 -9.96
N PRO A 149 -2.24 16.77 -10.38
CA PRO A 149 -0.85 16.74 -9.95
C PRO A 149 -0.72 16.91 -8.42
N PRO A 150 0.34 16.31 -7.81
CA PRO A 150 0.59 16.46 -6.39
C PRO A 150 0.96 17.91 -6.05
N GLN A 151 0.85 18.25 -4.77
CA GLN A 151 1.40 19.51 -4.28
C GLN A 151 2.91 19.37 -4.02
N LYS A 152 3.67 20.45 -4.23
CA LYS A 152 5.10 20.46 -3.93
C LYS A 152 5.36 20.09 -2.47
N GLY A 153 6.28 19.13 -2.26
CA GLY A 153 6.63 18.60 -0.94
C GLY A 153 5.70 17.49 -0.43
N GLU A 154 4.66 17.13 -1.18
CA GLU A 154 3.84 15.95 -0.90
C GLU A 154 4.70 14.69 -1.02
N VAL A 155 4.58 13.73 -0.10
CA VAL A 155 5.25 12.43 -0.24
C VAL A 155 4.49 11.59 -1.25
N ILE A 156 5.20 11.06 -2.25
CA ILE A 156 4.64 10.32 -3.37
C ILE A 156 5.46 9.07 -3.69
N TYR A 157 4.79 8.07 -4.25
CA TYR A 157 5.44 7.07 -5.09
C TYR A 157 5.41 7.55 -6.54
N ARG A 158 6.52 7.40 -7.23
CA ARG A 158 6.65 7.74 -8.64
C ARG A 158 7.53 6.76 -9.40
N ASP A 159 7.43 6.77 -10.73
CA ASP A 159 8.43 6.24 -11.66
C ASP A 159 8.90 7.36 -12.62
N ASP A 160 9.60 6.99 -13.72
CA ASP A 160 10.08 7.98 -14.70
C ASP A 160 8.95 8.66 -15.48
N PHE A 161 7.76 8.07 -15.52
CA PHE A 161 6.61 8.64 -16.20
C PHE A 161 5.86 9.67 -15.35
N GLY A 162 5.65 9.38 -14.06
CA GLY A 162 4.87 10.25 -13.18
C GLY A 162 4.53 9.60 -11.84
N VAL A 163 3.55 10.19 -11.17
CA VAL A 163 3.13 9.71 -9.85
C VAL A 163 2.34 8.41 -9.96
N ILE A 164 2.65 7.48 -9.08
CA ILE A 164 2.01 6.18 -8.92
C ILE A 164 1.01 6.20 -7.77
N CYS A 165 1.42 6.74 -6.61
CA CYS A 165 0.54 6.91 -5.46
C CYS A 165 0.78 8.27 -4.80
N ARG A 166 -0.29 9.00 -4.48
CA ARG A 166 -0.24 10.31 -3.82
C ARG A 166 -0.34 10.19 -2.30
N ARG A 167 0.24 11.21 -1.64
CA ARG A 167 0.25 11.35 -0.18
C ARG A 167 0.67 10.07 0.51
N TRP A 168 1.82 9.55 0.06
CA TRP A 168 2.44 8.33 0.52
C TRP A 168 1.59 7.09 0.17
N ASN A 169 0.51 6.87 0.88
CA ASN A 169 -0.36 5.70 0.74
C ASN A 169 -1.86 6.07 0.82
N TRP A 170 -2.20 7.26 0.27
CA TRP A 170 -3.59 7.70 0.26
C TRP A 170 -4.36 7.16 -0.94
N ARG A 171 -3.84 7.36 -2.16
CA ARG A 171 -4.58 7.04 -3.38
C ARG A 171 -3.66 6.63 -4.52
N GLU A 172 -3.94 5.46 -5.08
CA GLU A 172 -3.26 4.90 -6.24
C GLU A 172 -3.60 5.65 -7.52
N GLY A 173 -2.65 5.62 -8.47
CA GLY A 173 -2.84 6.06 -9.85
C GLY A 173 -3.52 4.99 -10.71
N ASP A 174 -4.11 5.43 -11.82
CA ASP A 174 -4.81 4.51 -12.73
C ASP A 174 -3.87 3.68 -13.60
N ARG A 175 -2.69 4.21 -13.94
CA ARG A 175 -1.75 3.61 -14.90
C ARG A 175 -1.17 2.28 -14.46
N THR A 176 -0.68 2.20 -13.24
CA THR A 176 0.06 1.04 -12.70
C THR A 176 -0.79 0.12 -11.81
N LYS A 177 -2.10 0.38 -11.76
CA LYS A 177 -3.04 -0.40 -10.95
C LYS A 177 -2.97 -1.89 -11.23
N ILE A 178 -3.14 -2.66 -10.19
CA ILE A 178 -3.32 -4.12 -10.30
C ILE A 178 -4.64 -4.44 -11.02
N THR A 179 -4.55 -5.36 -11.97
CA THR A 179 -5.70 -5.86 -12.73
C THR A 179 -5.72 -7.40 -12.74
N LYS A 180 -6.81 -7.99 -13.20
CA LYS A 180 -6.92 -9.45 -13.32
C LYS A 180 -5.88 -10.08 -14.29
N ILE A 181 -5.24 -9.30 -15.14
CA ILE A 181 -4.19 -9.78 -16.06
C ILE A 181 -2.77 -9.52 -15.55
N THR A 182 -2.60 -8.84 -14.43
CA THR A 182 -1.29 -8.59 -13.81
C THR A 182 -0.60 -9.90 -13.44
N LYS A 183 0.65 -10.06 -13.88
CA LYS A 183 1.49 -11.24 -13.60
C LYS A 183 2.71 -10.92 -12.77
N ASN A 184 3.23 -9.71 -12.90
CA ASN A 184 4.39 -9.24 -12.17
C ASN A 184 3.99 -8.02 -11.35
N ALA A 185 4.20 -8.08 -10.04
CA ALA A 185 3.77 -7.02 -9.14
C ALA A 185 4.80 -6.77 -8.05
N VAL A 186 4.89 -5.52 -7.60
CA VAL A 186 5.50 -5.14 -6.34
C VAL A 186 4.39 -4.80 -5.35
N VAL A 187 4.39 -5.47 -4.20
CA VAL A 187 3.47 -5.19 -3.09
C VAL A 187 4.26 -4.56 -1.97
N VAL A 188 3.77 -3.45 -1.43
CA VAL A 188 4.40 -2.73 -0.33
C VAL A 188 3.50 -2.74 0.89
N LEU A 189 4.10 -3.03 2.04
CA LEU A 189 3.50 -2.84 3.36
C LEU A 189 4.31 -1.79 4.07
N GLU A 190 3.66 -0.86 4.73
CA GLU A 190 4.34 0.30 5.28
C GLU A 190 4.07 0.46 6.76
N SER A 191 5.12 0.77 7.51
CA SER A 191 5.05 1.13 8.91
C SER A 191 5.89 2.35 9.24
N ILE A 192 5.54 3.01 10.33
CA ILE A 192 6.25 4.14 10.93
C ILE A 192 6.20 3.98 12.46
N ALA A 193 7.00 4.76 13.18
CA ALA A 193 6.96 4.79 14.65
C ALA A 193 7.07 3.40 15.29
N SER A 194 8.00 2.57 14.78
CA SER A 194 8.26 1.19 15.28
C SER A 194 7.06 0.24 15.23
N ILE A 195 6.02 0.52 14.44
CA ILE A 195 4.89 -0.41 14.29
C ILE A 195 5.40 -1.72 13.65
N PRO A 196 5.15 -2.91 14.26
CA PRO A 196 5.65 -4.18 13.74
C PRO A 196 5.06 -4.51 12.37
N ILE A 197 5.90 -4.89 11.40
CA ILE A 197 5.48 -5.18 10.03
C ILE A 197 5.82 -6.61 9.57
N LYS A 198 6.83 -7.25 10.19
CA LYS A 198 7.42 -8.49 9.69
C LYS A 198 6.41 -9.63 9.55
N GLU A 199 5.59 -9.85 10.58
CA GLU A 199 4.58 -10.91 10.56
C GLU A 199 3.56 -10.69 9.43
N ALA A 200 3.11 -9.45 9.21
CA ALA A 200 2.17 -9.10 8.14
C ALA A 200 2.77 -9.36 6.76
N VAL A 201 4.05 -9.02 6.56
CA VAL A 201 4.78 -9.26 5.29
C VAL A 201 4.91 -10.76 5.02
N GLU A 202 5.34 -11.54 6.02
CA GLU A 202 5.52 -12.99 5.89
C GLU A 202 4.19 -13.70 5.62
N GLU A 203 3.11 -13.30 6.32
CA GLU A 203 1.78 -13.87 6.07
C GLU A 203 1.28 -13.51 4.68
N LEU A 204 1.38 -12.24 4.25
CA LEU A 204 0.94 -11.84 2.91
C LEU A 204 1.73 -12.59 1.82
N ALA A 205 3.05 -12.69 1.94
CA ALA A 205 3.89 -13.43 0.99
C ALA A 205 3.47 -14.91 0.90
N SER A 206 3.19 -15.55 2.03
CA SER A 206 2.69 -16.93 2.09
C SER A 206 1.31 -17.08 1.44
N LEU A 207 0.39 -16.15 1.69
CA LEU A 207 -0.95 -16.16 1.09
C LEU A 207 -0.89 -15.92 -0.42
N ILE A 208 -0.07 -14.98 -0.90
CA ILE A 208 0.13 -14.77 -2.33
C ILE A 208 0.69 -16.05 -2.98
N LYS A 209 1.72 -16.64 -2.39
CA LYS A 209 2.29 -17.90 -2.88
C LYS A 209 1.26 -19.01 -2.97
N LYS A 210 0.41 -19.14 -1.96
CA LYS A 210 -0.61 -20.19 -1.86
C LYS A 210 -1.74 -20.01 -2.88
N TYR A 211 -2.23 -18.78 -3.06
CA TYR A 211 -3.44 -18.53 -3.83
C TYR A 211 -3.21 -17.96 -5.23
N CYS A 212 -2.09 -17.27 -5.45
CA CYS A 212 -1.73 -16.72 -6.75
C CYS A 212 -0.53 -17.42 -7.40
N GLY A 213 0.23 -18.25 -6.66
CA GLY A 213 1.40 -18.97 -7.20
C GLY A 213 2.58 -18.04 -7.50
N GLY A 214 3.28 -18.33 -8.60
CA GLY A 214 4.41 -17.54 -9.07
C GLY A 214 5.69 -17.66 -8.21
N GLN A 215 6.66 -16.80 -8.47
CA GLN A 215 7.85 -16.61 -7.64
C GLN A 215 7.64 -15.42 -6.72
N ILE A 216 8.02 -15.57 -5.45
CA ILE A 216 7.85 -14.56 -4.42
C ILE A 216 9.18 -14.32 -3.73
N SER A 217 9.60 -13.07 -3.65
CA SER A 217 10.79 -12.62 -2.90
C SER A 217 10.39 -11.50 -1.95
N VAL A 218 10.98 -11.48 -0.75
CA VAL A 218 10.69 -10.51 0.30
C VAL A 218 11.93 -9.70 0.61
N PHE A 219 11.76 -8.39 0.72
CA PHE A 219 12.80 -7.44 1.07
C PHE A 219 12.26 -6.42 2.08
N TYR A 220 13.17 -5.70 2.70
CA TYR A 220 12.84 -4.58 3.59
C TYR A 220 13.68 -3.37 3.24
N LEU A 221 13.05 -2.20 3.22
CA LEU A 221 13.70 -0.91 3.08
C LEU A 221 13.55 -0.14 4.38
N ASP A 222 14.64 0.37 4.88
CA ASP A 222 14.76 1.17 6.09
C ASP A 222 15.94 2.16 5.94
N LYS A 223 16.30 2.85 7.02
CA LYS A 223 17.43 3.80 7.03
C LYS A 223 18.77 3.19 6.63
N ASP A 224 18.98 1.89 6.87
CA ASP A 224 20.22 1.18 6.61
C ASP A 224 20.21 0.48 5.22
N SER A 225 19.02 0.28 4.63
CA SER A 225 18.82 -0.30 3.31
C SER A 225 17.79 0.51 2.51
N GLN A 226 18.25 1.46 1.71
CA GLN A 226 17.39 2.47 1.07
C GLN A 226 17.04 2.13 -0.39
N GLU A 227 17.60 1.06 -0.96
CA GLU A 227 17.27 0.59 -2.31
C GLU A 227 17.36 -0.93 -2.44
N ILE A 228 16.56 -1.49 -3.34
CA ILE A 228 16.61 -2.89 -3.75
C ILE A 228 16.47 -3.01 -5.27
N ASP A 229 16.97 -4.11 -5.84
CA ASP A 229 16.69 -4.47 -7.22
C ASP A 229 15.32 -5.15 -7.34
N LEU A 230 14.46 -4.66 -8.23
CA LEU A 230 13.19 -5.29 -8.61
C LEU A 230 13.44 -6.28 -9.77
N LYS A 231 14.26 -7.30 -9.52
CA LYS A 231 14.58 -8.37 -10.47
C LYS A 231 14.34 -9.73 -9.84
N PHE A 232 13.89 -10.68 -10.65
CA PHE A 232 13.73 -12.11 -10.29
C PHE A 232 14.94 -12.91 -10.73
#